data_25aaf9f98d1faa78643f3dc7b499222d
#
_entry.id   25aaf9f98d1faa78643f3dc7b499222d
#
_cell.length_a   1.000
_cell.length_b   1.000
_cell.length_c   1.000
_cell.angle_alpha   90.00
_cell.angle_beta   90.00
_cell.angle_gamma   90.00
#
_symmetry.space_group_name_H-M   'P 1'
#
loop_
_entity.id
_entity.type
_entity.pdbx_description
1 polymer ?
#
loop_
_entity_poly.entity_id
_entity_poly.type
_entity_poly.pdbx_seq_one_letter_code
_entity_poly.pdbx_strand_id
1 'polypeptide(L)'
;MANSIVSAFTNALSGMNAQQAKMENVGNNISNMNTVGFKASRITFAENLEGTMGVKYTPFTQGTFQSTGVVTDLAITGDSFFVLQGDNDKNIYTRAGNFRFDGIGRLVNPDGFPVLGYMLAGNSGAAAGSQSIDEIKIDS
;
A
#
# COMPACT_ATOMS: atom_id res chain seq x y z
N MET A 1 23.71 9.65 -44.17
CA MET A 1 24.61 9.58 -43.00
C MET A 1 24.12 10.39 -41.82
N ALA A 2 23.64 11.63 -41.98
CA ALA A 2 23.13 12.43 -40.84
C ALA A 2 21.96 11.76 -40.07
N ASN A 3 20.98 11.16 -40.77
CA ASN A 3 19.84 10.50 -40.13
C ASN A 3 20.23 9.26 -39.28
N SER A 4 21.29 8.55 -39.67
CA SER A 4 21.77 7.39 -38.91
C SER A 4 22.44 7.77 -37.60
N ILE A 5 23.13 8.92 -37.55
CA ILE A 5 23.75 9.42 -36.32
C ILE A 5 22.69 9.95 -35.35
N VAL A 6 21.69 10.66 -35.89
CA VAL A 6 20.56 11.17 -35.05
C VAL A 6 19.77 10.02 -34.45
N SER A 7 19.45 8.97 -35.23
CA SER A 7 18.73 7.80 -34.71
C SER A 7 19.56 7.02 -33.66
N ALA A 8 20.87 6.89 -33.87
CA ALA A 8 21.74 6.27 -32.86
C ALA A 8 21.78 7.08 -31.57
N PHE A 9 21.82 8.40 -31.64
CA PHE A 9 21.80 9.29 -30.48
C PHE A 9 20.46 9.23 -29.74
N THR A 10 19.33 9.26 -30.45
CA THR A 10 18.01 9.14 -29.82
C THR A 10 17.82 7.79 -29.13
N ASN A 11 18.29 6.70 -29.74
CA ASN A 11 18.24 5.37 -29.10
C ASN A 11 19.11 5.30 -27.84
N ALA A 12 20.31 5.88 -27.87
CA ALA A 12 21.17 5.95 -26.69
C ALA A 12 20.51 6.77 -25.56
N LEU A 13 19.91 7.92 -25.89
CA LEU A 13 19.19 8.76 -24.93
C LEU A 13 17.99 8.03 -24.34
N SER A 14 17.20 7.32 -25.18
CA SER A 14 16.08 6.50 -24.72
C SER A 14 16.54 5.40 -23.76
N GLY A 15 17.64 4.70 -24.07
CA GLY A 15 18.24 3.71 -23.19
C GLY A 15 18.69 4.28 -21.85
N MET A 16 19.32 5.46 -21.85
CA MET A 16 19.73 6.16 -20.63
C MET A 16 18.52 6.55 -19.77
N ASN A 17 17.48 7.11 -20.36
CA ASN A 17 16.24 7.45 -19.65
C ASN A 17 15.57 6.21 -19.05
N ALA A 18 15.57 5.09 -19.74
CA ALA A 18 15.07 3.82 -19.25
C ALA A 18 15.86 3.35 -18.01
N GLN A 19 17.20 3.43 -18.04
CA GLN A 19 18.02 3.07 -16.88
C GLN A 19 17.81 4.02 -15.70
N GLN A 20 17.63 5.32 -15.94
CA GLN A 20 17.30 6.29 -14.90
C GLN A 20 15.98 5.92 -14.22
N ALA A 21 14.92 5.67 -14.97
CA ALA A 21 13.62 5.27 -14.42
C ALA A 21 13.71 3.98 -13.59
N LYS A 22 14.56 3.02 -14.03
CA LYS A 22 14.83 1.81 -13.25
C LYS A 22 15.54 2.11 -11.94
N MET A 23 16.54 2.99 -11.94
CA MET A 23 17.25 3.41 -10.73
C MET A 23 16.33 4.14 -9.75
N GLU A 24 15.47 5.03 -10.22
CA GLU A 24 14.47 5.72 -9.42
C GLU A 24 13.50 4.72 -8.74
N ASN A 25 13.04 3.72 -9.48
CA ASN A 25 12.18 2.68 -8.93
C ASN A 25 12.88 1.83 -7.87
N VAL A 26 14.14 1.45 -8.09
CA VAL A 26 14.95 0.73 -7.11
C VAL A 26 15.19 1.59 -5.87
N GLY A 27 15.53 2.87 -6.04
CA GLY A 27 15.68 3.82 -4.94
C GLY A 27 14.42 3.96 -4.09
N ASN A 28 13.25 4.05 -4.75
CA ASN A 28 11.96 4.07 -4.05
C ASN A 28 11.70 2.77 -3.26
N ASN A 29 11.97 1.60 -3.84
CA ASN A 29 11.82 0.33 -3.15
C ASN A 29 12.75 0.22 -1.93
N ILE A 30 13.99 0.66 -2.05
CA ILE A 30 14.95 0.65 -0.95
C ILE A 30 14.53 1.61 0.17
N SER A 31 14.10 2.82 -0.17
CA SER A 31 13.65 3.81 0.80
C SER A 31 12.47 3.32 1.64
N ASN A 32 11.62 2.48 1.04
CA ASN A 32 10.42 1.94 1.67
C ASN A 32 10.55 0.49 2.13
N MET A 33 11.76 -0.07 2.17
CA MET A 33 12.02 -1.47 2.52
C MET A 33 11.48 -1.84 3.92
N ASN A 34 11.52 -0.89 4.85
CA ASN A 34 11.04 -1.06 6.23
C ASN A 34 9.62 -0.48 6.45
N THR A 35 8.96 0.02 5.40
CA THR A 35 7.60 0.57 5.52
C THR A 35 6.58 -0.55 5.59
N VAL A 36 5.78 -0.57 6.65
CA VAL A 36 4.74 -1.58 6.87
C VAL A 36 3.69 -1.52 5.76
N GLY A 37 3.39 -2.67 5.16
CA GLY A 37 2.41 -2.78 4.08
C GLY A 37 2.89 -2.28 2.71
N PHE A 38 4.13 -1.83 2.58
CA PHE A 38 4.69 -1.41 1.29
C PHE A 38 4.77 -2.57 0.30
N LYS A 39 4.42 -2.30 -0.95
CA LYS A 39 4.55 -3.25 -2.06
C LYS A 39 5.58 -2.74 -3.06
N ALA A 40 6.69 -3.46 -3.18
CA ALA A 40 7.73 -3.12 -4.13
C ALA A 40 7.21 -3.17 -5.57
N SER A 41 7.62 -2.21 -6.38
CA SER A 41 7.29 -2.17 -7.79
C SER A 41 8.49 -2.59 -8.66
N ARG A 42 8.19 -3.08 -9.84
CA ARG A 42 9.19 -3.42 -10.88
C ARG A 42 8.88 -2.64 -12.14
N ILE A 43 9.92 -2.28 -12.87
CA ILE A 43 9.79 -1.70 -14.21
C ILE A 43 10.30 -2.74 -15.20
N THR A 44 9.47 -3.04 -16.20
CA THR A 44 9.83 -3.81 -17.38
C THR A 44 9.83 -2.88 -18.58
N PHE A 45 10.80 -3.04 -19.46
CA PHE A 45 10.91 -2.23 -20.67
C PHE A 45 10.49 -3.08 -21.88
N ALA A 46 9.68 -2.47 -22.73
CA ALA A 46 9.34 -3.01 -24.04
C ALA A 46 9.87 -2.05 -25.11
N GLU A 47 10.56 -2.62 -26.10
CA GLU A 47 10.96 -1.87 -27.30
C GLU A 47 9.80 -1.87 -28.30
N ASN A 48 9.50 -0.69 -28.82
CA ASN A 48 8.62 -0.49 -29.97
C ASN A 48 9.27 0.51 -30.94
N LEU A 49 8.65 0.67 -32.11
CA LEU A 49 9.16 1.52 -33.21
C LEU A 49 9.36 3.00 -32.83
N GLU A 50 8.77 3.44 -31.72
CA GLU A 50 8.84 4.82 -31.19
C GLU A 50 9.84 5.00 -30.03
N GLY A 51 10.47 3.92 -29.56
CA GLY A 51 11.45 3.96 -28.47
C GLY A 51 11.16 2.95 -27.37
N THR A 52 11.93 3.04 -26.27
CA THR A 52 11.79 2.16 -25.09
C THR A 52 10.75 2.72 -24.13
N MET A 53 9.65 2.01 -23.90
CA MET A 53 8.65 2.36 -22.91
C MET A 53 8.80 1.52 -21.63
N GLY A 54 8.88 2.18 -20.48
CA GLY A 54 8.88 1.52 -19.18
C GLY A 54 7.47 1.31 -18.65
N VAL A 55 7.09 0.07 -18.40
CA VAL A 55 5.83 -0.28 -17.74
C VAL A 55 6.11 -0.62 -16.30
N LYS A 56 5.56 0.18 -15.38
CA LYS A 56 5.65 -0.07 -13.95
C LYS A 56 4.59 -1.09 -13.53
N TYR A 57 5.02 -2.15 -12.87
CA TYR A 57 4.18 -3.21 -12.35
C TYR A 57 4.43 -3.40 -10.85
N THR A 58 3.36 -3.48 -10.06
CA THR A 58 3.42 -3.75 -8.63
C THR A 58 2.81 -5.13 -8.36
N PRO A 59 3.62 -6.16 -8.08
CA PRO A 59 3.09 -7.48 -7.71
C PRO A 59 2.47 -7.41 -6.31
N PHE A 60 1.22 -7.84 -6.17
CA PHE A 60 0.50 -7.91 -4.89
C PHE A 60 0.67 -9.26 -4.18
N THR A 61 1.78 -9.93 -4.40
CA THR A 61 2.09 -11.18 -3.69
C THR A 61 2.19 -10.97 -2.19
N GLN A 62 1.73 -11.94 -1.40
CA GLN A 62 1.83 -11.92 0.05
C GLN A 62 3.30 -11.88 0.49
N GLY A 63 3.62 -10.94 1.37
CA GLY A 63 4.94 -10.86 2.01
C GLY A 63 5.05 -11.78 3.24
N THR A 64 6.25 -11.85 3.81
CA THR A 64 6.50 -12.59 5.04
C THR A 64 5.91 -11.83 6.24
N PHE A 65 5.27 -12.54 7.15
CA PHE A 65 4.83 -11.98 8.42
C PHE A 65 5.99 -11.89 9.39
N GLN A 66 6.11 -10.77 10.06
CA GLN A 66 7.09 -10.55 11.13
C GLN A 66 6.33 -10.27 12.42
N SER A 67 6.63 -11.02 13.48
CA SER A 67 6.05 -10.76 14.79
C SER A 67 6.75 -9.56 15.43
N THR A 68 5.97 -8.57 15.84
CA THR A 68 6.43 -7.35 16.52
C THR A 68 6.32 -7.45 18.03
N GLY A 69 5.53 -8.42 18.54
CA GLY A 69 5.21 -8.54 19.96
C GLY A 69 4.21 -7.50 20.49
N VAL A 70 3.67 -6.66 19.60
CA VAL A 70 2.65 -5.66 19.94
C VAL A 70 1.28 -6.21 19.56
N VAL A 71 0.35 -6.23 20.52
CA VAL A 71 -1.00 -6.84 20.34
C VAL A 71 -1.86 -6.09 19.32
N THR A 72 -1.60 -4.79 19.15
CA THR A 72 -2.36 -3.93 18.22
C THR A 72 -1.83 -3.98 16.79
N ASP A 73 -0.67 -4.63 16.57
CA ASP A 73 -0.15 -4.81 15.23
C ASP A 73 -0.86 -5.97 14.54
N LEU A 74 -1.56 -5.68 13.49
CA LEU A 74 -2.37 -6.62 12.73
C LEU A 74 -1.85 -6.80 11.31
N ALA A 75 -1.92 -8.01 10.80
CA ALA A 75 -1.57 -8.29 9.41
C ALA A 75 -2.69 -9.05 8.72
N ILE A 76 -2.96 -8.68 7.47
CA ILE A 76 -3.98 -9.33 6.64
C ILE A 76 -3.33 -10.39 5.76
N THR A 77 -3.94 -11.57 5.72
CA THR A 77 -3.66 -12.62 4.73
C THR A 77 -4.63 -12.49 3.56
N GLY A 78 -4.11 -12.45 2.34
CA GLY A 78 -4.92 -12.33 1.12
C GLY A 78 -5.01 -10.92 0.56
N ASP A 79 -6.06 -10.63 -0.22
CA ASP A 79 -6.19 -9.41 -1.03
C ASP A 79 -7.05 -8.31 -0.38
N SER A 80 -7.37 -8.44 0.90
CA SER A 80 -8.19 -7.50 1.65
C SER A 80 -7.40 -6.27 2.12
N PHE A 81 -8.11 -5.26 2.61
CA PHE A 81 -7.56 -4.03 3.18
C PHE A 81 -8.24 -3.71 4.51
N PHE A 82 -7.52 -3.02 5.39
CA PHE A 82 -8.14 -2.32 6.51
C PHE A 82 -8.87 -1.08 6.01
N VAL A 83 -10.00 -0.78 6.60
CA VAL A 83 -10.80 0.41 6.28
C VAL A 83 -10.63 1.38 7.43
N LEU A 84 -10.26 2.61 7.13
CA LEU A 84 -10.11 3.70 8.07
C LEU A 84 -11.14 4.77 7.73
N GLN A 85 -11.62 5.46 8.74
CA GLN A 85 -12.43 6.66 8.54
C GLN A 85 -11.52 7.86 8.33
N GLY A 86 -11.52 8.40 7.13
CA GLY A 86 -10.80 9.62 6.79
C GLY A 86 -11.62 10.88 7.05
N ASP A 87 -11.06 12.02 6.69
CA ASP A 87 -11.75 13.30 6.76
C ASP A 87 -13.00 13.32 5.87
N ASN A 88 -14.08 13.95 6.34
CA ASN A 88 -15.36 14.06 5.65
C ASN A 88 -16.04 12.70 5.35
N ASP A 89 -15.99 11.74 6.27
CA ASP A 89 -16.59 10.40 6.16
C ASP A 89 -16.12 9.60 4.92
N LYS A 90 -14.95 9.90 4.39
CA LYS A 90 -14.35 9.13 3.30
C LYS A 90 -13.61 7.91 3.84
N ASN A 91 -13.87 6.76 3.25
CA ASN A 91 -13.14 5.55 3.58
C ASN A 91 -11.73 5.59 2.97
N ILE A 92 -10.72 5.35 3.81
CA ILE A 92 -9.34 5.17 3.41
C ILE A 92 -9.00 3.68 3.54
N TYR A 93 -8.35 3.13 2.54
CA TYR A 93 -7.95 1.73 2.53
C TYR A 93 -6.45 1.60 2.72
N THR A 94 -6.02 0.76 3.67
CA THR A 94 -4.61 0.52 3.94
C THR A 94 -4.31 -0.94 4.18
N ARG A 95 -3.06 -1.36 3.95
CA ARG A 95 -2.52 -2.66 4.38
C ARG A 95 -1.57 -2.53 5.58
N ALA A 96 -1.23 -1.29 5.96
CA ALA A 96 -0.45 -1.04 7.17
C ALA A 96 -1.31 -1.34 8.39
N GLY A 97 -0.85 -2.26 9.23
CA GLY A 97 -1.59 -2.73 10.40
C GLY A 97 -0.94 -2.35 11.73
N ASN A 98 -0.10 -1.34 11.74
CA ASN A 98 0.53 -0.79 12.94
C ASN A 98 -0.44 0.17 13.64
N PHE A 99 -1.39 -0.38 14.35
CA PHE A 99 -2.41 0.39 15.05
C PHE A 99 -2.05 0.65 16.51
N ARG A 100 -2.74 1.61 17.10
CA ARG A 100 -2.64 1.96 18.52
C ARG A 100 -3.99 2.38 19.06
N PHE A 101 -4.19 2.31 20.37
CA PHE A 101 -5.36 2.89 21.00
C PHE A 101 -5.13 4.36 21.30
N ASP A 102 -6.13 5.19 21.04
CA ASP A 102 -6.14 6.60 21.43
C ASP A 102 -6.61 6.76 22.89
N GLY A 103 -6.63 8.02 23.39
CA GLY A 103 -7.03 8.33 24.77
C GLY A 103 -8.50 8.04 25.12
N ILE A 104 -9.33 7.70 24.11
CA ILE A 104 -10.75 7.35 24.27
C ILE A 104 -11.04 5.89 23.88
N GLY A 105 -10.00 5.07 23.74
CA GLY A 105 -10.11 3.64 23.51
C GLY A 105 -10.39 3.25 22.05
N ARG A 106 -10.28 4.15 21.08
CA ARG A 106 -10.43 3.81 19.66
C ARG A 106 -9.13 3.27 19.07
N LEU A 107 -9.26 2.28 18.19
CA LEU A 107 -8.13 1.77 17.41
C LEU A 107 -7.85 2.73 16.24
N VAL A 108 -6.67 3.37 16.25
CA VAL A 108 -6.28 4.36 15.24
C VAL A 108 -4.94 4.00 14.59
N ASN A 109 -4.73 4.49 13.37
CA ASN A 109 -3.42 4.40 12.72
C ASN A 109 -2.45 5.46 13.28
N PRO A 110 -1.16 5.48 12.90
CA PRO A 110 -0.20 6.50 13.33
C PRO A 110 -0.61 7.93 12.98
N ASP A 111 -1.39 8.14 11.94
CA ASP A 111 -1.89 9.45 11.49
C ASP A 111 -3.12 9.92 12.26
N GLY A 112 -3.71 9.04 13.12
CA GLY A 112 -4.87 9.35 13.96
C GLY A 112 -6.23 8.99 13.35
N PHE A 113 -6.28 8.33 12.19
CA PHE A 113 -7.53 7.89 11.58
C PHE A 113 -8.05 6.62 12.25
N PRO A 114 -9.33 6.58 12.70
CA PRO A 114 -9.90 5.40 13.34
C PRO A 114 -10.12 4.25 12.35
N VAL A 115 -9.93 3.03 12.84
CA VAL A 115 -10.18 1.80 12.10
C VAL A 115 -11.67 1.48 12.18
N LEU A 116 -12.25 1.20 11.02
CA LEU A 116 -13.64 0.78 10.90
C LEU A 116 -13.74 -0.76 10.88
N GLY A 117 -14.73 -1.27 11.56
CA GLY A 117 -14.99 -2.71 11.61
C GLY A 117 -16.39 -3.03 12.08
N TYR A 118 -16.70 -4.31 12.15
CA TYR A 118 -17.95 -4.80 12.70
C TYR A 118 -17.74 -5.12 14.17
N MET A 119 -18.44 -4.41 15.06
CA MET A 119 -18.47 -4.76 16.48
C MET A 119 -19.43 -5.94 16.67
N LEU A 120 -18.90 -7.06 17.12
CA LEU A 120 -19.73 -8.15 17.60
C LEU A 120 -20.23 -7.76 19.01
N ALA A 121 -21.51 -7.42 19.12
CA ALA A 121 -22.13 -7.15 20.41
C ALA A 121 -21.92 -8.35 21.33
N GLY A 122 -21.12 -8.16 22.39
CA GLY A 122 -20.86 -9.19 23.39
C GLY A 122 -22.16 -9.62 24.03
N ASN A 123 -22.54 -10.87 23.85
CA ASN A 123 -23.51 -11.66 24.66
C ASN A 123 -24.92 -11.08 24.91
N SER A 124 -25.31 -10.03 24.22
CA SER A 124 -26.72 -9.58 24.21
C SER A 124 -27.30 -10.06 22.90
N GLY A 125 -28.24 -11.03 22.94
CA GLY A 125 -28.89 -11.70 21.82
C GLY A 125 -29.59 -10.77 20.82
N ALA A 126 -28.91 -9.76 20.35
CA ALA A 126 -29.31 -8.91 19.25
C ALA A 126 -29.15 -9.71 17.96
N ALA A 127 -30.26 -9.99 17.33
CA ALA A 127 -30.39 -10.65 16.05
C ALA A 127 -29.38 -10.07 15.04
N ALA A 128 -28.74 -10.96 14.27
CA ALA A 128 -27.89 -10.65 13.13
C ALA A 128 -28.64 -9.87 12.03
N GLY A 129 -28.94 -8.58 12.27
CA GLY A 129 -29.81 -7.79 11.40
C GLY A 129 -29.32 -6.39 11.03
N SER A 130 -28.31 -5.86 11.68
CA SER A 130 -27.75 -4.54 11.36
C SER A 130 -26.27 -4.52 11.70
N GLN A 131 -25.43 -5.06 10.82
CA GLN A 131 -23.99 -4.89 10.91
C GLN A 131 -23.67 -3.52 10.31
N SER A 132 -23.75 -2.45 11.12
CA SER A 132 -23.14 -1.18 10.77
C SER A 132 -21.62 -1.31 10.90
N ILE A 133 -20.92 -0.71 9.97
CA ILE A 133 -19.46 -0.54 10.08
C ILE A 133 -19.25 0.67 10.96
N ASP A 134 -18.67 0.48 12.14
CA ASP A 134 -18.41 1.52 13.12
C ASP A 134 -16.92 1.54 13.51
N GLU A 135 -16.51 2.59 14.23
CA GLU A 135 -15.17 2.68 14.80
C GLU A 135 -14.94 1.56 15.82
N ILE A 136 -13.81 0.86 15.72
CA ILE A 136 -13.43 -0.17 16.70
C ILE A 136 -13.01 0.50 17.99
N LYS A 137 -13.77 0.24 19.07
CA LYS A 137 -13.53 0.76 20.43
C LYS A 137 -13.43 -0.37 21.43
N ILE A 138 -12.60 -0.16 22.45
CA ILE A 138 -12.59 -1.01 23.66
C ILE A 138 -13.37 -0.26 24.74
N ASP A 139 -14.47 -0.87 25.21
CA ASP A 139 -15.14 -0.41 26.42
C ASP A 139 -14.28 -0.78 27.63
N SER A 140 -13.99 0.22 28.46
CA SER A 140 -13.25 0.08 29.72
C SER A 140 -14.18 -0.20 30.89
#